data_77fce27b53f8243f00b2329b6b05c5de
#
_entry.id   77fce27b53f8243f00b2329b6b05c5de
#
_cell.length_a   1.000
_cell.length_b   1.000
_cell.length_c   1.000
_cell.angle_alpha   90.00
_cell.angle_beta   90.00
_cell.angle_gamma   90.00
#
_symmetry.space_group_name_H-M   'P 1'
#
loop_
_entity.id
_entity.type
_entity.pdbx_description
1 polymer ?
#
loop_
_entity_poly.entity_id
_entity_poly.type
_entity_poly.pdbx_seq_one_letter_code
_entity_poly.pdbx_strand_id
1 'polypeptide(L)'
;MKKFIAAAALSVGLAALAAAPAFAALSASVKAPEFVAQASLAGKEFTFKLSESLKKGPVVLYFYPGAFTPGCTIEAYEFGEAMEEFTALGATVVGASGDDIAKLHQFAADNKACNGKFAVAVASPADIKAYDVAGRAETRSNRTSYVIAPDGTIMSTLSSGEPTGHIANALLALKAWRERNPITPAAATK
;
A
#
# COMPACT_ATOMS: atom_id res chain seq x y z
N MET A 1 -17.69 -74.56 -21.76
CA MET A 1 -18.17 -73.42 -20.95
C MET A 1 -17.00 -72.47 -20.71
N LYS A 2 -16.88 -71.39 -21.51
CA LYS A 2 -15.79 -70.40 -21.44
C LYS A 2 -16.30 -69.15 -20.68
N LYS A 3 -15.72 -68.87 -19.52
CA LYS A 3 -16.04 -67.66 -18.71
C LYS A 3 -15.18 -66.51 -19.23
N PHE A 4 -15.82 -65.48 -19.76
CA PHE A 4 -15.17 -64.17 -20.06
C PHE A 4 -15.15 -63.33 -18.80
N ILE A 5 -13.95 -62.94 -18.36
CA ILE A 5 -13.75 -61.96 -17.28
C ILE A 5 -13.54 -60.60 -17.96
N ALA A 6 -14.48 -59.70 -17.78
CA ALA A 6 -14.36 -58.32 -18.23
C ALA A 6 -13.60 -57.51 -17.18
N ALA A 7 -12.42 -56.98 -17.52
CA ALA A 7 -11.67 -56.05 -16.68
C ALA A 7 -12.17 -54.65 -16.98
N ALA A 8 -12.78 -53.97 -15.96
CA ALA A 8 -13.15 -52.57 -16.01
C ALA A 8 -11.92 -51.74 -15.63
N ALA A 9 -11.40 -50.98 -16.56
CA ALA A 9 -10.34 -50.02 -16.33
C ALA A 9 -10.94 -48.72 -15.74
N LEU A 10 -10.62 -48.42 -14.48
CA LEU A 10 -11.01 -47.19 -13.79
C LEU A 10 -10.02 -46.09 -14.15
N SER A 11 -10.39 -45.20 -15.06
CA SER A 11 -9.59 -44.01 -15.42
C SER A 11 -9.83 -42.91 -14.38
N VAL A 12 -8.85 -42.72 -13.48
CA VAL A 12 -8.82 -41.59 -12.56
C VAL A 12 -8.38 -40.33 -13.33
N GLY A 13 -9.35 -39.48 -13.66
CA GLY A 13 -9.07 -38.17 -14.26
C GLY A 13 -8.46 -37.24 -13.22
N LEU A 14 -7.19 -36.92 -13.39
CA LEU A 14 -6.49 -35.88 -12.59
C LEU A 14 -7.00 -34.50 -13.04
N ALA A 15 -7.97 -33.93 -12.30
CA ALA A 15 -8.40 -32.57 -12.50
C ALA A 15 -7.28 -31.62 -12.02
N ALA A 16 -6.55 -31.04 -12.99
CA ALA A 16 -5.62 -29.95 -12.70
C ALA A 16 -6.43 -28.72 -12.22
N LEU A 17 -6.41 -28.41 -10.92
CA LEU A 17 -6.87 -27.14 -10.42
C LEU A 17 -5.93 -26.05 -10.99
N ALA A 18 -6.42 -25.32 -11.98
CA ALA A 18 -5.77 -24.09 -12.41
C ALA A 18 -5.87 -23.08 -11.24
N ALA A 19 -4.79 -22.90 -10.49
CA ALA A 19 -4.67 -21.82 -9.53
C ALA A 19 -4.76 -20.50 -10.30
N ALA A 20 -5.84 -19.74 -10.12
CA ALA A 20 -5.92 -18.36 -10.58
C ALA A 20 -4.74 -17.59 -9.97
N PRO A 21 -4.06 -16.69 -10.71
CA PRO A 21 -3.03 -15.85 -10.13
C PRO A 21 -3.67 -15.02 -9.01
N ALA A 22 -3.36 -15.35 -7.78
CA ALA A 22 -3.63 -14.48 -6.66
C ALA A 22 -2.76 -13.24 -6.87
N PHE A 23 -3.35 -12.06 -6.94
CA PHE A 23 -2.61 -10.80 -6.86
C PHE A 23 -2.02 -10.76 -5.45
N ALA A 24 -0.80 -11.22 -5.33
CA ALA A 24 -0.12 -11.37 -4.06
C ALA A 24 0.69 -10.09 -3.81
N ALA A 25 0.14 -9.19 -3.00
CA ALA A 25 0.93 -8.08 -2.45
C ALA A 25 2.13 -8.61 -1.63
N LEU A 26 3.18 -7.81 -1.49
CA LEU A 26 4.34 -8.17 -0.67
C LEU A 26 3.91 -8.52 0.76
N SER A 27 4.42 -9.61 1.27
CA SER A 27 4.08 -10.09 2.62
C SER A 27 4.75 -9.24 3.70
N ALA A 28 4.18 -9.27 4.92
CA ALA A 28 4.89 -8.76 6.09
C ALA A 28 6.22 -9.50 6.29
N SER A 29 7.15 -8.85 6.98
CA SER A 29 8.51 -9.32 7.30
C SER A 29 9.51 -9.31 6.13
N VAL A 30 9.13 -8.88 4.91
CA VAL A 30 10.07 -8.63 3.82
C VAL A 30 10.50 -7.15 3.79
N LYS A 31 11.61 -6.85 3.14
CA LYS A 31 12.05 -5.47 2.91
C LYS A 31 11.24 -4.84 1.79
N ALA A 32 10.73 -3.64 2.04
CA ALA A 32 10.09 -2.84 1.00
C ALA A 32 11.13 -2.46 -0.07
N PRO A 33 10.80 -2.56 -1.36
CA PRO A 33 11.62 -1.97 -2.42
C PRO A 33 11.81 -0.46 -2.18
N GLU A 34 12.94 0.10 -2.63
CA GLU A 34 13.10 1.56 -2.62
C GLU A 34 12.03 2.19 -3.53
N PHE A 35 11.45 3.28 -3.06
CA PHE A 35 10.44 4.04 -3.80
C PHE A 35 10.90 5.49 -3.91
N VAL A 36 11.28 5.89 -5.12
CA VAL A 36 11.68 7.26 -5.46
C VAL A 36 10.77 7.78 -6.56
N ALA A 37 10.00 8.81 -6.26
CA ALA A 37 8.97 9.29 -7.17
C ALA A 37 8.77 10.80 -7.10
N GLN A 38 8.29 11.38 -8.20
CA GLN A 38 7.70 12.72 -8.15
C GLN A 38 6.44 12.68 -7.29
N ALA A 39 6.31 13.62 -6.38
CA ALA A 39 5.21 13.70 -5.44
C ALA A 39 4.70 15.13 -5.30
N SER A 40 3.48 15.26 -4.80
CA SER A 40 2.90 16.56 -4.45
C SER A 40 2.32 16.52 -3.05
N LEU A 41 2.58 17.58 -2.28
CA LEU A 41 1.98 17.84 -0.98
C LEU A 41 1.36 19.24 -0.99
N ALA A 42 0.07 19.35 -0.71
CA ALA A 42 -0.64 20.63 -0.71
C ALA A 42 -0.41 21.45 -2.02
N GLY A 43 -0.31 20.75 -3.15
CA GLY A 43 -0.06 21.39 -4.42
C GLY A 43 1.40 21.84 -4.65
N LYS A 44 2.35 21.40 -3.85
CA LYS A 44 3.80 21.65 -4.05
C LYS A 44 4.50 20.37 -4.44
N GLU A 45 5.17 20.39 -5.58
CA GLU A 45 5.92 19.24 -6.10
C GLU A 45 7.28 19.08 -5.43
N PHE A 46 7.68 17.83 -5.23
CA PHE A 46 9.00 17.46 -4.71
C PHE A 46 9.33 16.01 -5.11
N THR A 47 10.56 15.59 -4.87
CA THR A 47 10.94 14.18 -5.01
C THR A 47 10.79 13.48 -3.67
N PHE A 48 9.87 12.52 -3.59
CA PHE A 48 9.74 11.62 -2.44
C PHE A 48 10.80 10.51 -2.55
N LYS A 49 11.42 10.18 -1.41
CA LYS A 49 12.32 9.02 -1.28
C LYS A 49 11.94 8.26 -0.02
N LEU A 50 11.60 6.98 -0.18
CA LEU A 50 11.21 6.12 0.94
C LEU A 50 12.32 6.03 2.00
N SER A 51 13.55 5.77 1.59
CA SER A 51 14.71 5.66 2.47
C SER A 51 14.96 6.92 3.32
N GLU A 52 14.73 8.12 2.77
CA GLU A 52 14.85 9.37 3.52
C GLU A 52 13.69 9.58 4.51
N SER A 53 12.49 9.14 4.15
CA SER A 53 11.32 9.22 5.04
C SER A 53 11.44 8.24 6.20
N LEU A 54 11.96 7.03 5.96
CA LEU A 54 12.19 6.01 6.99
C LEU A 54 13.20 6.44 8.06
N LYS A 55 14.13 7.34 7.75
CA LYS A 55 15.04 7.94 8.75
C LYS A 55 14.30 8.78 9.80
N LYS A 56 13.10 9.25 9.49
CA LYS A 56 12.29 10.09 10.39
C LYS A 56 11.29 9.27 11.20
N GLY A 57 10.91 8.08 10.72
CA GLY A 57 9.93 7.20 11.35
C GLY A 57 9.33 6.20 10.38
N PRO A 58 8.33 5.41 10.80
CA PRO A 58 7.64 4.49 9.92
C PRO A 58 6.89 5.21 8.81
N VAL A 59 6.69 4.52 7.68
CA VAL A 59 5.98 5.05 6.51
C VAL A 59 4.77 4.16 6.21
N VAL A 60 3.61 4.79 6.01
CA VAL A 60 2.45 4.18 5.39
C VAL A 60 2.47 4.55 3.91
N LEU A 61 2.79 3.59 3.06
CA LEU A 61 2.74 3.73 1.60
C LEU A 61 1.53 2.98 1.09
N TYR A 62 0.53 3.70 0.55
CA TYR A 62 -0.64 3.05 0.01
C TYR A 62 -0.78 3.30 -1.49
N PHE A 63 -1.00 2.23 -2.24
CA PHE A 63 -1.26 2.26 -3.67
C PHE A 63 -2.77 2.29 -3.91
N TYR A 64 -3.22 3.11 -4.87
CA TYR A 64 -4.62 3.23 -5.23
C TYR A 64 -4.81 3.31 -6.75
N PRO A 65 -5.95 2.83 -7.30
CA PRO A 65 -6.17 2.71 -8.74
C PRO A 65 -6.14 4.02 -9.53
N GLY A 66 -6.54 5.14 -8.93
CA GLY A 66 -6.51 6.43 -9.63
C GLY A 66 -7.18 7.58 -8.88
N ALA A 67 -6.53 8.74 -8.93
CA ALA A 67 -7.02 9.98 -8.35
C ALA A 67 -8.40 10.39 -8.91
N PHE A 68 -9.23 11.00 -8.07
CA PHE A 68 -10.60 11.45 -8.36
C PHE A 68 -11.59 10.33 -8.70
N THR A 69 -11.26 9.05 -8.50
CA THR A 69 -12.27 8.00 -8.51
C THR A 69 -12.98 7.95 -7.15
N PRO A 70 -14.28 7.59 -7.09
CA PRO A 70 -15.05 7.67 -5.85
C PRO A 70 -14.39 6.99 -4.65
N GLY A 71 -13.98 5.73 -4.78
CA GLY A 71 -13.36 4.99 -3.69
C GLY A 71 -11.98 5.53 -3.29
N CYS A 72 -11.18 6.03 -4.26
CA CYS A 72 -9.87 6.60 -3.94
C CYS A 72 -9.98 7.99 -3.29
N THR A 73 -11.02 8.76 -3.65
CA THR A 73 -11.32 10.04 -3.00
C THR A 73 -11.75 9.83 -1.55
N ILE A 74 -12.60 8.84 -1.28
CA ILE A 74 -13.01 8.45 0.08
C ILE A 74 -11.77 8.02 0.89
N GLU A 75 -10.95 7.13 0.36
CA GLU A 75 -9.75 6.65 1.03
C GLU A 75 -8.79 7.80 1.38
N ALA A 76 -8.53 8.70 0.41
CA ALA A 76 -7.65 9.85 0.63
C ALA A 76 -8.22 10.79 1.69
N TYR A 77 -9.53 11.03 1.68
CA TYR A 77 -10.20 11.84 2.70
C TYR A 77 -10.05 11.21 4.09
N GLU A 78 -10.29 9.92 4.25
CA GLU A 78 -10.17 9.21 5.52
C GLU A 78 -8.73 9.17 6.03
N PHE A 79 -7.73 8.97 5.16
CA PHE A 79 -6.33 9.15 5.53
C PHE A 79 -6.06 10.58 6.02
N GLY A 80 -6.62 11.58 5.33
CA GLY A 80 -6.51 12.98 5.71
C GLY A 80 -7.10 13.28 7.09
N GLU A 81 -8.26 12.71 7.43
CA GLU A 81 -8.88 12.88 8.76
C GLU A 81 -8.06 12.18 9.86
N ALA A 82 -7.37 11.10 9.56
CA ALA A 82 -6.54 10.36 10.51
C ALA A 82 -5.09 10.89 10.64
N MET A 83 -4.70 11.95 9.90
CA MET A 83 -3.31 12.43 9.86
C MET A 83 -2.77 12.88 11.22
N GLU A 84 -3.61 13.41 12.10
CA GLU A 84 -3.18 13.75 13.46
C GLU A 84 -2.70 12.52 14.23
N GLU A 85 -3.45 11.41 14.13
CA GLU A 85 -3.09 10.15 14.77
C GLU A 85 -1.83 9.51 14.17
N PHE A 86 -1.70 9.52 12.83
CA PHE A 86 -0.47 9.08 12.15
C PHE A 86 0.75 9.90 12.59
N THR A 87 0.61 11.21 12.67
CA THR A 87 1.68 12.13 13.12
C THR A 87 2.05 11.88 14.58
N ALA A 88 1.08 11.67 15.46
CA ALA A 88 1.32 11.33 16.87
C ALA A 88 2.08 9.99 17.01
N LEU A 89 1.87 9.04 16.10
CA LEU A 89 2.63 7.79 16.00
C LEU A 89 3.98 7.98 15.29
N GLY A 90 4.34 9.20 14.87
CA GLY A 90 5.58 9.52 14.16
C GLY A 90 5.64 8.91 12.77
N ALA A 91 4.50 8.63 12.13
CA ALA A 91 4.44 8.03 10.82
C ALA A 91 4.26 9.08 9.71
N THR A 92 4.86 8.82 8.56
CA THR A 92 4.60 9.54 7.30
C THR A 92 3.60 8.74 6.47
N VAL A 93 2.57 9.42 5.92
CA VAL A 93 1.63 8.81 4.98
C VAL A 93 1.92 9.30 3.57
N VAL A 94 1.94 8.39 2.60
CA VAL A 94 2.11 8.68 1.17
C VAL A 94 1.18 7.80 0.35
N GLY A 95 0.33 8.43 -0.47
CA GLY A 95 -0.45 7.73 -1.48
C GLY A 95 0.33 7.61 -2.80
N ALA A 96 0.12 6.54 -3.56
CA ALA A 96 0.79 6.32 -4.83
C ALA A 96 -0.18 5.78 -5.89
N SER A 97 -0.17 6.35 -7.08
CA SER A 97 -0.94 5.86 -8.22
C SER A 97 -0.20 6.07 -9.53
N GLY A 98 -0.63 5.38 -10.59
CA GLY A 98 -0.08 5.57 -11.94
C GLY A 98 -0.61 6.82 -12.67
N ASP A 99 -1.24 7.76 -11.97
CA ASP A 99 -1.65 9.04 -12.55
C ASP A 99 -0.42 9.97 -12.73
N ASP A 100 -0.52 10.93 -13.66
CA ASP A 100 0.53 11.93 -13.87
C ASP A 100 0.61 12.94 -12.71
N ILE A 101 1.76 13.62 -12.63
CA ILE A 101 2.03 14.57 -11.54
C ILE A 101 1.06 15.76 -11.53
N ALA A 102 0.59 16.23 -12.70
CA ALA A 102 -0.34 17.35 -12.79
C ALA A 102 -1.69 17.02 -12.16
N LYS A 103 -2.18 15.79 -12.37
CA LYS A 103 -3.41 15.29 -11.75
C LYS A 103 -3.21 15.06 -10.24
N LEU A 104 -2.08 14.52 -9.83
CA LEU A 104 -1.76 14.32 -8.41
C LEU A 104 -1.57 15.63 -7.67
N HIS A 105 -1.04 16.67 -8.32
CA HIS A 105 -0.96 18.02 -7.78
C HIS A 105 -2.34 18.55 -7.37
N GLN A 106 -3.33 18.40 -8.25
CA GLN A 106 -4.72 18.79 -7.97
C GLN A 106 -5.32 17.93 -6.83
N PHE A 107 -5.10 16.61 -6.88
CA PHE A 107 -5.61 15.68 -5.88
C PHE A 107 -5.04 15.92 -4.49
N ALA A 108 -3.74 16.25 -4.39
CA ALA A 108 -3.09 16.60 -3.15
C ALA A 108 -3.70 17.84 -2.46
N ALA A 109 -4.14 18.82 -3.25
CA ALA A 109 -4.71 20.07 -2.75
C ALA A 109 -6.24 20.02 -2.53
N ASP A 110 -6.93 19.05 -3.16
CA ASP A 110 -8.40 18.95 -3.14
C ASP A 110 -8.91 18.66 -1.72
N ASN A 111 -9.85 19.49 -1.23
CA ASN A 111 -10.41 19.42 0.11
C ASN A 111 -11.35 18.22 0.35
N LYS A 112 -11.78 17.54 -0.71
CA LYS A 112 -12.57 16.31 -0.64
C LYS A 112 -11.69 15.06 -0.73
N ALA A 113 -10.38 15.24 -0.96
CA ALA A 113 -9.39 14.16 -1.06
C ALA A 113 -8.31 14.35 0.01
N CYS A 114 -7.07 14.67 -0.38
CA CYS A 114 -5.95 14.76 0.56
C CYS A 114 -5.97 16.02 1.45
N ASN A 115 -6.67 17.05 1.03
CA ASN A 115 -6.80 18.34 1.75
C ASN A 115 -5.44 18.95 2.18
N GLY A 116 -4.41 18.74 1.38
CA GLY A 116 -3.06 19.21 1.70
C GLY A 116 -2.38 18.54 2.90
N LYS A 117 -2.97 17.50 3.48
CA LYS A 117 -2.52 16.91 4.76
C LYS A 117 -1.41 15.87 4.60
N PHE A 118 -1.30 15.23 3.45
CA PHE A 118 -0.25 14.25 3.14
C PHE A 118 0.10 14.25 1.65
N ALA A 119 1.21 13.61 1.29
CA ALA A 119 1.71 13.59 -0.08
C ALA A 119 1.08 12.48 -0.91
N VAL A 120 0.93 12.74 -2.22
CA VAL A 120 0.67 11.72 -3.22
C VAL A 120 1.79 11.71 -4.26
N ALA A 121 2.14 10.52 -4.76
CA ALA A 121 3.30 10.28 -5.60
C ALA A 121 2.95 9.49 -6.87
N VAL A 122 3.73 9.68 -7.92
CA VAL A 122 3.61 8.96 -9.19
C VAL A 122 4.23 7.57 -9.02
N ALA A 123 3.43 6.52 -9.09
CA ALA A 123 3.93 5.15 -9.16
C ALA A 123 4.18 4.76 -10.62
N SER A 124 5.44 4.55 -10.99
CA SER A 124 5.79 4.02 -12.30
C SER A 124 5.34 2.56 -12.46
N PRO A 125 5.25 2.03 -13.69
CA PRO A 125 5.01 0.60 -13.91
C PRO A 125 6.04 -0.30 -13.22
N ALA A 126 7.28 0.16 -13.08
CA ALA A 126 8.33 -0.55 -12.37
C ALA A 126 8.04 -0.62 -10.85
N ASP A 127 7.56 0.48 -10.25
CA ASP A 127 7.16 0.51 -8.84
C ASP A 127 5.95 -0.39 -8.57
N ILE A 128 4.93 -0.31 -9.44
CA ILE A 128 3.72 -1.15 -9.37
C ILE A 128 4.10 -2.62 -9.39
N LYS A 129 5.05 -3.00 -10.26
CA LYS A 129 5.57 -4.36 -10.34
C LYS A 129 6.41 -4.73 -9.12
N ALA A 130 7.32 -3.87 -8.68
CA ALA A 130 8.22 -4.13 -7.56
C ALA A 130 7.46 -4.33 -6.25
N TYR A 131 6.35 -3.62 -6.06
CA TYR A 131 5.47 -3.74 -4.91
C TYR A 131 4.38 -4.82 -5.06
N ASP A 132 4.35 -5.52 -6.20
CA ASP A 132 3.34 -6.54 -6.51
C ASP A 132 1.89 -6.04 -6.33
N VAL A 133 1.64 -4.83 -6.82
CA VAL A 133 0.35 -4.16 -6.70
C VAL A 133 -0.33 -3.91 -8.06
N ALA A 134 0.00 -4.71 -9.07
CA ALA A 134 -0.60 -4.57 -10.39
C ALA A 134 -2.14 -4.69 -10.33
N GLY A 135 -2.83 -3.74 -10.94
CA GLY A 135 -4.26 -3.74 -11.12
C GLY A 135 -4.67 -4.43 -12.42
N ARG A 136 -5.87 -4.09 -12.92
CA ARG A 136 -6.37 -4.64 -14.20
C ARG A 136 -5.60 -4.14 -15.43
N ALA A 137 -4.94 -3.00 -15.33
CA ALA A 137 -4.04 -2.47 -16.35
C ALA A 137 -2.66 -2.33 -15.74
N GLU A 138 -1.61 -2.60 -16.51
CA GLU A 138 -0.21 -2.58 -16.03
C GLU A 138 0.24 -1.21 -15.50
N THR A 139 -0.39 -0.13 -15.96
CA THR A 139 -0.13 1.24 -15.51
C THR A 139 -0.94 1.67 -14.29
N ARG A 140 -1.81 0.79 -13.77
CA ARG A 140 -2.66 1.06 -12.61
C ARG A 140 -2.40 0.05 -11.51
N SER A 141 -2.29 0.52 -10.29
CA SER A 141 -2.24 -0.35 -9.14
C SER A 141 -3.64 -0.87 -8.75
N ASN A 142 -3.66 -1.96 -8.01
CA ASN A 142 -4.79 -2.30 -7.16
C ASN A 142 -4.77 -1.40 -5.91
N ARG A 143 -5.69 -1.63 -4.96
CA ARG A 143 -5.68 -0.93 -3.67
C ARG A 143 -4.93 -1.78 -2.66
N THR A 144 -3.74 -1.33 -2.26
CA THR A 144 -2.87 -2.03 -1.29
C THR A 144 -2.12 -1.02 -0.43
N SER A 145 -2.16 -1.22 0.89
CA SER A 145 -1.40 -0.40 1.85
C SER A 145 -0.31 -1.22 2.51
N TYR A 146 0.87 -0.62 2.62
CA TYR A 146 2.01 -1.15 3.35
C TYR A 146 2.33 -0.24 4.53
N VAL A 147 2.57 -0.83 5.69
CA VAL A 147 3.15 -0.13 6.84
C VAL A 147 4.59 -0.59 6.95
N ILE A 148 5.53 0.34 6.83
CA ILE A 148 6.97 0.06 6.70
C ILE A 148 7.70 0.63 7.91
N ALA A 149 8.44 -0.21 8.62
CA ALA A 149 9.27 0.19 9.76
C ALA A 149 10.50 1.01 9.32
N PRO A 150 11.13 1.78 10.21
CA PRO A 150 12.33 2.58 9.89
C PRO A 150 13.49 1.79 9.31
N ASP A 151 13.57 0.49 9.60
CA ASP A 151 14.59 -0.40 9.02
C ASP A 151 14.24 -0.89 7.61
N GLY A 152 13.10 -0.45 7.05
CA GLY A 152 12.59 -0.85 5.74
C GLY A 152 11.77 -2.14 5.73
N THR A 153 11.53 -2.79 6.87
CA THR A 153 10.74 -4.02 6.92
C THR A 153 9.24 -3.70 6.87
N ILE A 154 8.50 -4.38 6.02
CA ILE A 154 7.04 -4.28 5.96
C ILE A 154 6.46 -4.92 7.23
N MET A 155 5.76 -4.13 8.03
CA MET A 155 5.11 -4.57 9.27
C MET A 155 3.70 -5.13 9.03
N SER A 156 2.99 -4.54 8.06
CA SER A 156 1.62 -4.92 7.71
C SER A 156 1.36 -4.64 6.23
N THR A 157 0.55 -5.50 5.64
CA THR A 157 0.04 -5.36 4.27
C THR A 157 -1.46 -5.59 4.30
N LEU A 158 -2.21 -4.72 3.64
CA LEU A 158 -3.62 -4.93 3.35
C LEU A 158 -3.87 -4.69 1.86
N SER A 159 -4.36 -5.71 1.15
CA SER A 159 -4.84 -5.59 -0.22
C SER A 159 -6.35 -5.85 -0.23
N SER A 160 -7.14 -4.81 -0.51
CA SER A 160 -8.60 -4.86 -0.49
C SER A 160 -9.18 -3.80 -1.42
N GLY A 161 -10.27 -4.11 -2.12
CA GLY A 161 -11.01 -3.12 -2.91
C GLY A 161 -11.72 -2.07 -2.06
N GLU A 162 -12.04 -2.40 -0.79
CA GLU A 162 -12.74 -1.51 0.14
C GLU A 162 -11.79 -0.46 0.72
N PRO A 163 -12.10 0.85 0.58
CA PRO A 163 -11.20 1.92 1.02
C PRO A 163 -11.04 2.01 2.55
N THR A 164 -12.11 1.80 3.31
CA THR A 164 -12.17 2.15 4.74
C THR A 164 -11.30 1.29 5.65
N GLY A 165 -11.00 0.05 5.27
CA GLY A 165 -10.19 -0.86 6.09
C GLY A 165 -8.69 -0.51 6.14
N HIS A 166 -8.18 0.27 5.18
CA HIS A 166 -6.76 0.57 5.04
C HIS A 166 -6.21 1.44 6.16
N ILE A 167 -6.98 2.44 6.58
CA ILE A 167 -6.61 3.36 7.65
C ILE A 167 -6.54 2.62 8.99
N ALA A 168 -7.59 1.89 9.32
CA ALA A 168 -7.67 1.13 10.56
C ALA A 168 -6.53 0.09 10.68
N ASN A 169 -6.25 -0.64 9.60
CA ASN A 169 -5.14 -1.60 9.54
C ASN A 169 -3.78 -0.92 9.75
N ALA A 170 -3.55 0.22 9.11
CA ALA A 170 -2.31 0.95 9.24
C ALA A 170 -2.10 1.48 10.67
N LEU A 171 -3.12 2.06 11.27
CA LEU A 171 -3.07 2.55 12.65
C LEU A 171 -2.84 1.42 13.65
N LEU A 172 -3.50 0.27 13.49
CA LEU A 172 -3.30 -0.90 14.34
C LEU A 172 -1.85 -1.38 14.29
N ALA A 173 -1.27 -1.51 13.10
CA ALA A 173 0.10 -1.94 12.93
C ALA A 173 1.10 -0.94 13.56
N LEU A 174 0.87 0.36 13.38
CA LEU A 174 1.71 1.41 13.97
C LEU A 174 1.63 1.44 15.49
N LYS A 175 0.45 1.31 16.07
CA LYS A 175 0.25 1.24 17.53
C LYS A 175 1.00 0.04 18.12
N ALA A 176 0.82 -1.15 17.56
CA ALA A 176 1.53 -2.36 17.99
C ALA A 176 3.06 -2.24 17.82
N TRP A 177 3.53 -1.52 16.81
CA TRP A 177 4.96 -1.24 16.64
C TRP A 177 5.46 -0.23 17.70
N ARG A 178 4.68 0.83 17.99
CA ARG A 178 5.02 1.85 19.01
C ARG A 178 5.08 1.32 20.43
N GLU A 179 4.26 0.36 20.78
CA GLU A 179 4.34 -0.33 22.07
C GLU A 179 5.73 -0.94 22.31
N ARG A 180 6.36 -1.47 21.24
CA ARG A 180 7.70 -2.06 21.28
C ARG A 180 8.83 -1.05 21.03
N ASN A 181 8.50 0.12 20.49
CA ASN A 181 9.44 1.18 20.07
C ASN A 181 8.92 2.54 20.53
N PRO A 182 8.87 2.82 21.84
CA PRO A 182 8.34 4.07 22.35
C PRO A 182 9.13 5.27 21.84
N ILE A 183 8.44 6.40 21.61
CA ILE A 183 9.11 7.66 21.31
C ILE A 183 9.82 8.11 22.59
N THR A 184 11.15 8.04 22.59
CA THR A 184 11.95 8.62 23.68
C THR A 184 11.84 10.15 23.54
N PRO A 185 11.33 10.88 24.54
CA PRO A 185 11.37 12.34 24.51
C PRO A 185 12.83 12.76 24.32
N ALA A 186 13.08 13.66 23.35
CA ALA A 186 14.40 14.26 23.24
C ALA A 186 14.77 14.83 24.60
N ALA A 187 15.90 14.39 25.15
CA ALA A 187 16.39 14.90 26.45
C ALA A 187 16.37 16.42 26.36
N ALA A 188 15.58 17.06 27.21
CA ALA A 188 15.56 18.51 27.31
C ALA A 188 16.97 18.97 27.60
N THR A 189 17.65 19.48 26.59
CA THR A 189 18.98 20.10 26.74
C THR A 189 18.77 21.33 27.64
N LYS A 190 19.29 21.22 28.89
CA LYS A 190 19.39 22.33 29.83
C LYS A 190 20.36 23.36 29.30
#